data_411cce68c3da6ff508a86b0f687d9019
#
_entry.id   411cce68c3da6ff508a86b0f687d9019
#
_cell.length_a   1.000
_cell.length_b   1.000
_cell.length_c   1.000
_cell.angle_alpha   90.00
_cell.angle_beta   90.00
_cell.angle_gamma   90.00
#
_symmetry.space_group_name_H-M   'P 1'
#
loop_
_entity.id
_entity.type
_entity.pdbx_description
1 polymer ?
#
loop_
_entity_poly.entity_id
_entity_poly.type
_entity_poly.pdbx_seq_one_letter_code
_entity_poly.pdbx_strand_id
1 'polypeptide(L)' 'MAVVIRLTRMGKRGERKFRVIVKEKRSRRDGKAIEILGWYEKGVMGERKKINKERFDYWVARGAMPSEKVAKLAKEI' A
#
# COMPACT_ATOMS: atom_id res chain seq x y z
N MET A 1 8.45 -4.50 -16.88
CA MET A 1 7.11 -4.40 -16.29
C MET A 1 7.06 -3.25 -15.30
N ALA A 2 6.03 -2.44 -15.37
CA ALA A 2 5.85 -1.35 -14.42
C ALA A 2 5.09 -1.87 -13.18
N VAL A 3 5.70 -1.72 -12.02
CA VAL A 3 5.12 -2.15 -10.76
C VAL A 3 4.87 -0.92 -9.89
N VAL A 4 3.73 -0.88 -9.24
CA VAL A 4 3.36 0.24 -8.38
C VAL A 4 3.04 -0.28 -6.97
N ILE A 5 3.24 0.59 -5.99
CA ILE A 5 2.87 0.31 -4.60
C ILE A 5 1.75 1.30 -4.26
N ARG A 6 0.60 0.78 -3.89
CA ARG A 6 -0.57 1.62 -3.66
C ARG A 6 -1.43 1.10 -2.52
N LEU A 7 -2.34 1.95 -2.06
CA LEU A 7 -3.34 1.55 -1.09
C LEU A 7 -4.54 0.98 -1.82
N THR A 8 -5.07 -0.11 -1.32
CA THR A 8 -6.33 -0.66 -1.78
C THR A 8 -7.31 -0.65 -0.62
N ARG A 9 -8.54 -0.27 -0.92
CA ARG A 9 -9.58 -0.19 0.09
C ARG A 9 -10.01 -1.58 0.53
N MET A 10 -10.16 -1.77 1.83
CA MET A 10 -10.65 -3.01 2.39
C MET A 10 -11.67 -2.71 3.48
N GLY A 11 -12.45 -3.70 3.84
CA GLY A 11 -13.47 -3.56 4.86
C GLY A 11 -14.82 -3.14 4.27
N LYS A 12 -15.78 -2.92 5.15
CA LYS A 12 -17.14 -2.57 4.79
C LYS A 12 -17.26 -1.07 4.52
N ARG A 13 -18.36 -0.70 3.89
CA ARG A 13 -18.71 0.69 3.63
C ARG A 13 -18.65 1.50 4.94
N GLY A 14 -17.95 2.62 4.89
CA GLY A 14 -17.77 3.48 6.05
C GLY A 14 -16.51 3.22 6.85
N GLU A 15 -15.87 2.07 6.65
CA GLU A 15 -14.59 1.78 7.27
C GLU A 15 -13.46 2.34 6.44
N ARG A 16 -12.52 3.02 7.10
CA ARG A 16 -11.34 3.60 6.44
C ARG A 16 -10.14 2.71 6.67
N LYS A 17 -10.22 1.51 6.12
CA LYS A 17 -9.14 0.54 6.21
C LYS A 17 -8.57 0.29 4.82
N PHE A 18 -7.24 0.24 4.75
CA PHE A 18 -6.54 0.07 3.49
C PHE A 18 -5.40 -0.92 3.66
N ARG A 19 -5.06 -1.60 2.59
CA ARG A 19 -3.84 -2.42 2.52
C ARG A 19 -2.84 -1.74 1.61
N VAL A 20 -1.58 -1.83 1.99
CA VAL A 20 -0.47 -1.39 1.14
C VAL A 20 -0.07 -2.59 0.29
N ILE A 21 -0.29 -2.49 -1.01
CA ILE A 21 -0.05 -3.61 -1.92
C ILE A 21 0.93 -3.24 -3.02
N VAL A 22 1.62 -4.26 -3.52
CA VAL A 22 2.44 -4.18 -4.73
C VAL A 22 1.61 -4.76 -5.86
N LYS A 23 1.48 -4.03 -6.94
CA LYS A 23 0.64 -4.44 -8.06
C LYS A 23 1.27 -4.01 -9.37
N GLU A 24 1.02 -4.78 -10.42
CA GLU A 24 1.42 -4.39 -11.76
C GLU A 24 0.54 -3.25 -12.25
N LYS A 25 1.16 -2.20 -12.80
CA LYS A 25 0.46 -0.98 -13.22
C LYS A 25 -0.67 -1.25 -14.22
N ARG A 26 -0.47 -2.19 -15.12
CA ARG A 26 -1.47 -2.53 -16.15
C ARG A 26 -2.53 -3.51 -15.69
N SER A 27 -2.39 -4.01 -14.48
CA SER A 27 -3.34 -4.94 -13.92
C SER A 27 -4.70 -4.26 -13.74
N ARG A 28 -5.77 -5.00 -14.00
CA ARG A 28 -7.12 -4.49 -13.79
C ARG A 28 -7.33 -4.19 -12.31
N ARG A 29 -8.30 -3.31 -12.03
CA ARG A 29 -8.66 -2.92 -10.69
C ARG A 29 -8.85 -4.10 -9.74
N ASP A 30 -9.41 -5.20 -10.26
CA ASP A 30 -9.67 -6.41 -9.50
C ASP A 30 -8.52 -7.42 -9.55
N GLY A 31 -7.42 -7.06 -10.18
CA GLY A 31 -6.25 -7.93 -10.25
C GLY A 31 -5.65 -8.20 -8.89
N LYS A 32 -5.14 -9.41 -8.71
CA LYS A 32 -4.52 -9.80 -7.45
C LYS A 32 -3.22 -9.03 -7.22
N ALA A 33 -2.98 -8.63 -5.98
CA ALA A 33 -1.72 -8.02 -5.59
C ALA A 33 -0.59 -9.02 -5.72
N ILE A 34 0.58 -8.54 -6.13
CA ILE A 34 1.79 -9.37 -6.16
C ILE A 34 2.20 -9.69 -4.72
N GLU A 35 2.12 -8.70 -3.85
CA GLU A 35 2.49 -8.84 -2.45
C GLU A 35 1.76 -7.80 -1.61
N ILE A 36 1.47 -8.15 -0.38
CA ILE A 36 0.88 -7.22 0.59
C ILE A 36 1.99 -6.78 1.54
N LEU A 37 2.27 -5.47 1.58
CA LEU A 37 3.34 -4.92 2.40
C LEU A 37 2.89 -4.49 3.79
N GLY A 38 1.60 -4.22 3.95
CA GLY A 38 1.10 -3.76 5.23
C GLY A 38 -0.33 -3.27 5.15
N TRP A 39 -0.70 -2.48 6.14
CA TRP A 39 -2.04 -1.95 6.25
C TRP A 39 -2.04 -0.54 6.84
N TYR A 40 -3.14 0.17 6.62
CA TYR A 40 -3.34 1.51 7.13
C TYR A 40 -4.80 1.66 7.54
N GLU A 41 -5.03 2.20 8.72
CA GLU A 41 -6.38 2.48 9.23
C GLU A 41 -6.43 3.92 9.71
N LYS A 42 -7.49 4.62 9.36
CA LYS A 42 -7.76 5.95 9.87
C LYS A 42 -9.03 5.89 10.71
N GLY A 43 -8.88 6.00 12.01
CA GLY A 43 -10.00 5.93 12.95
C GLY A 43 -10.22 7.23 13.70
N VAL A 44 -11.26 7.25 14.50
CA VAL A 44 -11.61 8.40 15.34
C VAL A 44 -10.51 8.67 16.38
N MET A 45 -9.86 7.63 16.85
CA MET A 45 -8.79 7.71 17.85
C MET A 45 -7.40 7.96 17.25
N GLY A 46 -7.33 8.19 15.94
CA GLY A 46 -6.06 8.44 15.25
C GLY A 46 -5.77 7.42 14.18
N GLU A 47 -4.60 7.56 13.59
CA GLU A 47 -4.16 6.70 12.51
C GLU A 47 -3.34 5.54 13.04
N ARG A 48 -3.58 4.36 12.49
CA ARG A 48 -2.77 3.17 12.74
C ARG A 48 -2.25 2.67 11.40
N LYS A 49 -0.99 2.30 11.39
CA LYS A 49 -0.37 1.80 10.17
C LYS A 49 0.75 0.85 10.49
N LYS A 50 0.98 -0.07 9.58
CA LYS A 50 2.12 -0.98 9.66
C LYS A 50 2.55 -1.29 8.23
N ILE A 51 3.80 -1.05 7.93
CA ILE A 51 4.38 -1.36 6.63
C ILE A 51 5.65 -2.15 6.86
N ASN A 52 5.80 -3.24 6.12
CA ASN A 52 7.04 -4.01 6.12
C ASN A 52 8.08 -3.20 5.33
N LYS A 53 8.85 -2.39 6.04
CA LYS A 53 9.81 -1.47 5.45
C LYS A 53 10.87 -2.20 4.61
N GLU A 54 11.29 -3.36 5.07
CA GLU A 54 12.26 -4.17 4.36
C GLU A 54 11.76 -4.58 2.98
N ARG A 55 10.52 -5.06 2.90
CA ARG A 55 9.92 -5.43 1.63
C ARG A 55 9.58 -4.20 0.78
N PHE A 56 9.17 -3.13 1.41
CA PHE A 56 8.95 -1.87 0.72
C PHE A 56 10.21 -1.41 -0.01
N ASP A 57 11.33 -1.38 0.71
CA ASP A 57 12.62 -0.98 0.15
C ASP A 57 13.06 -1.93 -0.97
N TYR A 58 12.82 -3.23 -0.79
CA TYR A 58 13.12 -4.24 -1.81
C TYR A 58 12.43 -3.91 -3.13
N TRP A 59 11.13 -3.61 -3.08
CA TRP A 59 10.37 -3.30 -4.30
C TRP A 59 10.76 -1.95 -4.90
N VAL A 60 11.00 -0.95 -4.08
CA VAL A 60 11.45 0.36 -4.57
C VAL A 60 12.80 0.24 -5.27
N ALA A 61 13.71 -0.54 -4.71
CA ALA A 61 15.01 -0.79 -5.32
C ALA A 61 14.89 -1.49 -6.69
N ARG A 62 13.81 -2.22 -6.90
CA ARG A 62 13.53 -2.88 -8.18
C ARG A 62 12.72 -2.01 -9.15
N GLY A 63 12.49 -0.76 -8.81
CA GLY A 63 11.81 0.18 -9.68
C GLY A 63 10.31 0.34 -9.43
N ALA A 64 9.79 -0.23 -8.36
CA ALA A 64 8.38 -0.05 -8.02
C ALA A 64 8.13 1.41 -7.66
N MET A 65 7.03 1.97 -8.14
CA MET A 65 6.69 3.36 -7.92
C MET A 65 5.62 3.46 -6.83
N PRO A 66 5.96 3.96 -5.62
CA PRO A 66 4.96 4.15 -4.58
C PRO A 66 4.09 5.37 -4.90
N SER A 67 2.80 5.26 -4.58
CA SER A 67 1.89 6.41 -4.70
C SER A 67 2.30 7.46 -3.67
N GLU A 68 1.85 8.71 -3.86
CA GLU A 68 2.16 9.79 -2.92
C GLU A 68 1.76 9.42 -1.49
N LYS A 69 0.59 8.84 -1.33
CA LYS A 69 0.08 8.45 -0.01
C LYS A 69 0.98 7.38 0.64
N VAL A 70 1.35 6.38 -0.12
CA VAL A 70 2.22 5.30 0.37
C VAL A 70 3.60 5.84 0.71
N ALA A 71 4.17 6.68 -0.15
CA ALA A 71 5.47 7.28 0.09
C ALA A 71 5.47 8.09 1.38
N LYS A 72 4.40 8.86 1.61
CA LYS A 72 4.24 9.64 2.83
C LYS A 72 4.15 8.75 4.05
N LEU A 73 3.34 7.69 3.99
CA LEU A 73 3.20 6.74 5.09
C LEU A 73 4.52 6.04 5.42
N ALA A 74 5.28 5.68 4.41
CA ALA A 74 6.56 5.02 4.59
C ALA A 74 7.59 5.92 5.27
N LYS A 75 7.54 7.22 5.01
CA LYS A 75 8.42 8.19 5.67
C LYS A 75 8.12 8.34 7.15
N GLU A 76 6.89 8.12 7.55
CA GLU A 76 6.45 8.28 8.92
C GLU A 76 6.76 7.08 9.83
N ILE A 77 7.29 6.02 9.24
CA ILE A 77 7.60 4.79 9.98
C ILE A 77 9.08 4.68 10.34
#